data_a7b3ccb6d12171d42d7370b44646e58a
#
_entry.id   a7b3ccb6d12171d42d7370b44646e58a
#
_cell.length_a   1.000
_cell.length_b   1.000
_cell.length_c   1.000
_cell.angle_alpha   90.00
_cell.angle_beta   90.00
_cell.angle_gamma   90.00
#
_symmetry.space_group_name_H-M   'P 1'
#
loop_
_entity.id
_entity.type
_entity.pdbx_description
1 polymer ?
#
loop_
_entity_poly.entity_id
_entity_poly.type
_entity_poly.pdbx_seq_one_letter_code
_entity_poly.pdbx_strand_id
1 'polypeptide(L)'
;MTNKGNYIDLDKQDNAVIGFVAGTDVDFYKYVLVAGALSDNEIDKVANGIIDGSIESAEVKGNNSIAFPLSEAGKYTVVAVTYNENEEVQLHNALIFDFEPAGKPNPWVSLGNCGYTDDFVFTSYFETESADDVASYPVEIYENKEQPGMFRLQNPYGPESFYGEVEGAVFADGNHNIVINATDPEGVYIELQSTGLDLGDAEIGIYSMAGYYLDEGKTLEEVKVAGVCGTYKNNIITFPKEALAIVLGEKMYKANIYGAWKIDMNALQKTNRSVSTFNWNSLQKSVFAGNSLMSVPDYRIMHVRGQKVDTQRVVKVRNFKY
;
A
#
# COMPACT_ATOMS: atom_id res chain seq x y z
N MET A 1 -16.19 8.76 -12.65
CA MET A 1 -16.25 8.69 -11.17
C MET A 1 -16.00 7.26 -10.70
N THR A 2 -15.41 7.07 -9.52
CA THR A 2 -15.08 5.74 -8.97
C THR A 2 -15.32 5.75 -7.46
N ASN A 3 -16.00 4.74 -6.92
CA ASN A 3 -16.09 4.54 -5.46
C ASN A 3 -14.73 4.05 -4.93
N LYS A 4 -14.15 4.79 -3.99
CA LYS A 4 -12.85 4.48 -3.35
C LYS A 4 -13.00 3.83 -1.97
N GLY A 5 -14.23 3.46 -1.58
CA GLY A 5 -14.52 2.85 -0.30
C GLY A 5 -14.96 3.86 0.76
N ASN A 6 -15.03 3.38 1.98
CA ASN A 6 -15.51 4.11 3.15
C ASN A 6 -14.37 4.35 4.14
N TYR A 7 -14.46 5.45 4.89
CA TYR A 7 -13.61 5.67 6.05
C TYR A 7 -14.36 6.40 7.16
N ILE A 8 -13.87 6.28 8.38
CA ILE A 8 -14.32 7.07 9.52
C ILE A 8 -13.32 8.20 9.75
N ASP A 9 -13.80 9.43 9.81
CA ASP A 9 -12.97 10.60 10.10
C ASP A 9 -12.69 10.78 11.61
N LEU A 10 -11.95 11.84 11.95
CA LEU A 10 -11.58 12.14 13.33
C LEU A 10 -12.78 12.44 14.24
N ASP A 11 -13.91 12.88 13.67
CA ASP A 11 -15.16 13.16 14.37
C ASP A 11 -16.05 11.92 14.49
N LYS A 12 -15.54 10.75 14.09
CA LYS A 12 -16.22 9.45 14.04
C LYS A 12 -17.42 9.42 13.09
N GLN A 13 -17.41 10.30 12.09
CA GLN A 13 -18.39 10.31 11.01
C GLN A 13 -17.96 9.34 9.92
N ASP A 14 -18.86 8.42 9.54
CA ASP A 14 -18.68 7.59 8.36
C ASP A 14 -18.76 8.40 7.07
N ASN A 15 -17.87 8.13 6.14
CA ASN A 15 -17.80 8.81 4.87
C ASN A 15 -17.66 7.81 3.71
N ALA A 16 -18.43 8.01 2.64
CA ALA A 16 -18.12 7.39 1.36
C ALA A 16 -17.16 8.28 0.57
N VAL A 17 -16.11 7.72 -0.01
CA VAL A 17 -15.14 8.48 -0.81
C VAL A 17 -15.33 8.20 -2.29
N ILE A 18 -15.64 9.24 -3.03
CA ILE A 18 -15.81 9.17 -4.49
C ILE A 18 -14.67 9.90 -5.18
N GLY A 19 -13.93 9.20 -6.02
CA GLY A 19 -12.92 9.76 -6.90
C GLY A 19 -13.51 10.32 -8.17
N PHE A 20 -13.14 11.55 -8.52
CA PHE A 20 -13.48 12.23 -9.76
C PHE A 20 -12.21 12.42 -10.58
N VAL A 21 -12.26 12.02 -11.84
CA VAL A 21 -11.22 12.28 -12.83
C VAL A 21 -11.84 13.12 -13.94
N ALA A 22 -11.38 14.36 -14.07
CA ALA A 22 -11.82 15.29 -15.10
C ALA A 22 -11.08 15.00 -16.41
N GLY A 23 -11.78 15.11 -17.53
CA GLY A 23 -11.16 15.13 -18.87
C GLY A 23 -10.34 16.42 -19.06
N THR A 24 -9.47 16.44 -20.07
CA THR A 24 -8.60 17.60 -20.38
C THR A 24 -9.36 18.82 -20.87
N ASP A 25 -10.60 18.64 -21.30
CA ASP A 25 -11.53 19.66 -21.82
C ASP A 25 -12.55 20.14 -20.77
N VAL A 26 -12.48 19.58 -19.54
CA VAL A 26 -13.32 19.95 -18.40
C VAL A 26 -12.61 21.00 -17.55
N ASP A 27 -13.18 22.22 -17.45
CA ASP A 27 -12.66 23.26 -16.55
C ASP A 27 -13.13 23.01 -15.10
N PHE A 28 -14.43 22.73 -14.92
CA PHE A 28 -15.00 22.38 -13.63
C PHE A 28 -16.18 21.43 -13.78
N TYR A 29 -16.61 20.88 -12.67
CA TYR A 29 -17.84 20.09 -12.60
C TYR A 29 -18.64 20.44 -11.34
N LYS A 30 -19.96 20.32 -11.47
CA LYS A 30 -20.89 20.41 -10.34
C LYS A 30 -21.44 19.05 -10.04
N TYR A 31 -21.62 18.74 -8.78
CA TYR A 31 -22.12 17.43 -8.38
C TYR A 31 -23.08 17.51 -7.19
N VAL A 32 -23.90 16.45 -7.06
CA VAL A 32 -24.80 16.22 -5.93
C VAL A 32 -24.82 14.74 -5.60
N LEU A 33 -24.99 14.42 -4.30
CA LEU A 33 -25.27 13.08 -3.83
C LEU A 33 -26.77 12.95 -3.55
N VAL A 34 -27.38 11.89 -4.07
CA VAL A 34 -28.80 11.56 -3.86
C VAL A 34 -28.91 10.18 -3.25
N ALA A 35 -29.77 10.03 -2.24
CA ALA A 35 -30.09 8.72 -1.68
C ALA A 35 -30.90 7.88 -2.69
N GLY A 36 -30.58 6.62 -2.81
CA GLY A 36 -31.22 5.67 -3.72
C GLY A 36 -30.41 5.40 -4.99
N ALA A 37 -30.77 4.32 -5.67
CA ALA A 37 -30.31 3.99 -7.02
C ALA A 37 -31.24 4.66 -8.03
N LEU A 38 -30.80 5.76 -8.63
CA LEU A 38 -31.60 6.50 -9.59
C LEU A 38 -31.66 5.76 -10.93
N SER A 39 -32.81 5.80 -11.58
CA SER A 39 -32.98 5.43 -13.01
C SER A 39 -32.43 6.52 -13.93
N ASP A 40 -32.19 6.19 -15.20
CA ASP A 40 -31.68 7.14 -16.20
C ASP A 40 -32.54 8.43 -16.28
N ASN A 41 -33.87 8.30 -16.28
CA ASN A 41 -34.77 9.44 -16.27
C ASN A 41 -34.67 10.33 -15.02
N GLU A 42 -34.34 9.73 -13.86
CA GLU A 42 -34.13 10.48 -12.61
C GLU A 42 -32.78 11.16 -12.62
N ILE A 43 -31.75 10.49 -13.15
CA ILE A 43 -30.40 11.07 -13.35
C ILE A 43 -30.51 12.30 -14.25
N ASP A 44 -31.22 12.20 -15.39
CA ASP A 44 -31.43 13.33 -16.31
C ASP A 44 -32.15 14.51 -15.62
N LYS A 45 -33.14 14.24 -14.78
CA LYS A 45 -33.84 15.29 -14.01
C LYS A 45 -32.88 15.96 -12.99
N VAL A 46 -32.09 15.18 -12.29
CA VAL A 46 -31.10 15.72 -11.33
C VAL A 46 -30.04 16.54 -12.07
N ALA A 47 -29.51 16.04 -13.19
CA ALA A 47 -28.56 16.78 -14.01
C ALA A 47 -29.14 18.11 -14.52
N ASN A 48 -30.36 18.11 -15.02
CA ASN A 48 -31.04 19.34 -15.44
C ASN A 48 -31.25 20.32 -14.29
N GLY A 49 -31.59 19.81 -13.09
CA GLY A 49 -31.72 20.64 -11.89
C GLY A 49 -30.39 21.25 -11.40
N ILE A 50 -29.28 20.58 -11.65
CA ILE A 50 -27.93 21.14 -11.43
C ILE A 50 -27.64 22.25 -12.43
N ILE A 51 -28.01 22.04 -13.71
CA ILE A 51 -27.77 22.98 -14.81
C ILE A 51 -28.58 24.26 -14.62
N ASP A 52 -29.86 24.15 -14.30
CA ASP A 52 -30.75 25.30 -14.15
C ASP A 52 -30.71 25.94 -12.76
N GLY A 53 -29.94 25.34 -11.82
CA GLY A 53 -29.75 25.83 -10.47
C GLY A 53 -30.91 25.55 -9.51
N SER A 54 -31.90 24.75 -9.90
CA SER A 54 -33.01 24.33 -9.02
C SER A 54 -32.57 23.30 -7.98
N ILE A 55 -31.42 22.62 -8.21
CA ILE A 55 -30.78 21.75 -7.27
C ILE A 55 -29.44 22.37 -6.82
N GLU A 56 -29.31 22.61 -5.52
CA GLU A 56 -28.04 23.06 -4.92
C GLU A 56 -26.96 21.98 -5.13
N SER A 57 -25.81 22.41 -5.67
CA SER A 57 -24.72 21.51 -6.03
C SER A 57 -23.36 22.08 -5.62
N ALA A 58 -22.43 21.22 -5.28
CA ALA A 58 -21.05 21.62 -5.03
C ALA A 58 -20.27 21.71 -6.35
N GLU A 59 -19.32 22.67 -6.43
CA GLU A 59 -18.47 22.90 -7.60
C GLU A 59 -17.02 22.58 -7.26
N VAL A 60 -16.32 21.91 -8.19
CA VAL A 60 -14.91 21.52 -8.03
C VAL A 60 -14.19 21.52 -9.38
N LYS A 61 -12.87 21.82 -9.37
CA LYS A 61 -11.97 21.79 -10.53
C LYS A 61 -10.94 20.65 -10.42
N GLY A 62 -10.63 20.06 -11.57
CA GLY A 62 -9.59 19.03 -11.70
C GLY A 62 -9.93 17.70 -11.04
N ASN A 63 -8.92 16.88 -10.82
CA ASN A 63 -9.07 15.57 -10.19
C ASN A 63 -9.24 15.73 -8.67
N ASN A 64 -10.24 15.07 -8.12
CA ASN A 64 -10.53 15.15 -6.68
C ASN A 64 -11.02 13.82 -6.11
N SER A 65 -10.83 13.65 -4.80
CA SER A 65 -11.50 12.64 -4.00
C SER A 65 -12.37 13.33 -2.96
N ILE A 66 -13.67 13.13 -3.04
CA ILE A 66 -14.65 13.83 -2.22
C ILE A 66 -15.24 12.86 -1.22
N ALA A 67 -15.22 13.25 0.05
CA ALA A 67 -15.83 12.53 1.13
C ALA A 67 -17.27 12.99 1.33
N PHE A 68 -18.20 12.05 1.32
CA PHE A 68 -19.60 12.27 1.61
C PHE A 68 -19.93 11.70 2.98
N PRO A 69 -20.25 12.52 3.99
CA PRO A 69 -20.66 12.03 5.30
C PRO A 69 -22.02 11.34 5.18
N LEU A 70 -22.03 10.05 5.53
CA LEU A 70 -23.22 9.20 5.49
C LEU A 70 -23.37 8.44 6.80
N SER A 71 -24.61 8.22 7.25
CA SER A 71 -24.91 7.50 8.48
C SER A 71 -25.78 6.26 8.26
N GLU A 72 -26.44 6.17 7.12
CA GLU A 72 -27.39 5.10 6.82
C GLU A 72 -26.89 4.19 5.71
N ALA A 73 -26.95 2.88 5.94
CA ALA A 73 -26.68 1.91 4.89
C ALA A 73 -27.70 2.02 3.75
N GLY A 74 -27.25 1.88 2.52
CA GLY A 74 -28.15 1.92 1.38
C GLY A 74 -27.45 2.20 0.06
N LYS A 75 -28.27 2.33 -0.99
CA LYS A 75 -27.78 2.76 -2.29
C LYS A 75 -27.80 4.28 -2.40
N TYR A 76 -26.78 4.81 -3.03
CA TYR A 76 -26.64 6.24 -3.30
C TYR A 76 -26.22 6.45 -4.74
N THR A 77 -26.59 7.61 -5.28
CA THR A 77 -26.20 8.02 -6.62
C THR A 77 -25.52 9.39 -6.56
N VAL A 78 -24.29 9.48 -7.05
CA VAL A 78 -23.65 10.77 -7.33
C VAL A 78 -23.93 11.14 -8.78
N VAL A 79 -24.49 12.32 -9.01
CA VAL A 79 -24.67 12.89 -10.35
C VAL A 79 -23.72 14.07 -10.48
N ALA A 80 -22.96 14.09 -11.57
CA ALA A 80 -22.03 15.18 -11.89
C ALA A 80 -22.29 15.72 -13.28
N VAL A 81 -22.23 17.05 -13.43
CA VAL A 81 -22.35 17.78 -14.71
C VAL A 81 -21.03 18.51 -14.95
N THR A 82 -20.44 18.33 -16.12
CA THR A 82 -19.16 18.92 -16.50
C THR A 82 -19.34 20.17 -17.35
N TYR A 83 -18.44 21.13 -17.20
CA TYR A 83 -18.42 22.41 -17.87
C TYR A 83 -17.04 22.69 -18.48
N ASN A 84 -17.03 23.34 -19.63
CA ASN A 84 -15.80 23.84 -20.25
C ASN A 84 -15.43 25.23 -19.70
N GLU A 85 -14.34 25.82 -20.21
CA GLU A 85 -13.83 27.14 -19.80
C GLU A 85 -14.79 28.30 -20.10
N ASN A 86 -15.78 28.09 -20.99
CA ASN A 86 -16.82 29.06 -21.31
C ASN A 86 -18.10 28.86 -20.48
N GLU A 87 -18.06 28.01 -19.44
CA GLU A 87 -19.19 27.63 -18.61
C GLU A 87 -20.33 26.91 -19.40
N GLU A 88 -20.02 26.35 -20.57
CA GLU A 88 -20.95 25.55 -21.32
C GLU A 88 -21.00 24.11 -20.81
N VAL A 89 -22.23 23.60 -20.65
CA VAL A 89 -22.45 22.20 -20.25
C VAL A 89 -21.93 21.26 -21.33
N GLN A 90 -21.11 20.29 -20.92
CA GLN A 90 -20.59 19.29 -21.83
C GLN A 90 -21.32 17.96 -21.68
N LEU A 91 -21.22 17.34 -20.50
CA LEU A 91 -21.77 16.02 -20.21
C LEU A 91 -22.31 15.98 -18.80
N HIS A 92 -23.22 15.05 -18.54
CA HIS A 92 -23.47 14.57 -17.19
C HIS A 92 -23.10 13.08 -17.07
N ASN A 93 -22.79 12.64 -15.87
CA ASN A 93 -22.47 11.26 -15.55
C ASN A 93 -22.99 10.93 -14.15
N ALA A 94 -23.28 9.67 -13.90
CA ALA A 94 -23.71 9.22 -12.59
C ALA A 94 -22.92 7.99 -12.14
N LEU A 95 -22.77 7.85 -10.82
CA LEU A 95 -22.20 6.68 -10.17
C LEU A 95 -23.17 6.21 -9.09
N ILE A 96 -23.70 5.00 -9.26
CA ILE A 96 -24.50 4.33 -8.24
C ILE A 96 -23.56 3.45 -7.43
N PHE A 97 -23.65 3.55 -6.11
CA PHE A 97 -22.83 2.71 -5.20
C PHE A 97 -23.63 2.28 -3.97
N ASP A 98 -23.21 1.16 -3.38
CA ASP A 98 -23.69 0.72 -2.10
C ASP A 98 -22.82 1.33 -1.00
N PHE A 99 -23.44 1.84 0.04
CA PHE A 99 -22.78 2.31 1.25
C PHE A 99 -23.24 1.47 2.44
N GLU A 100 -22.30 0.99 3.21
CA GLU A 100 -22.52 0.41 4.53
C GLU A 100 -21.63 1.14 5.53
N PRO A 101 -22.18 1.70 6.62
CA PRO A 101 -21.38 2.31 7.67
C PRO A 101 -20.30 1.35 8.14
N ALA A 102 -19.06 1.82 8.25
CA ALA A 102 -17.95 0.98 8.66
C ALA A 102 -18.12 0.40 10.07
N GLY A 103 -19.03 0.96 10.85
CA GLY A 103 -19.50 0.45 12.15
C GLY A 103 -18.47 0.47 13.27
N LYS A 104 -17.17 0.59 12.90
CA LYS A 104 -16.05 0.69 13.85
C LYS A 104 -15.03 1.71 13.36
N PRO A 105 -14.44 2.50 14.26
CA PRO A 105 -13.32 3.36 13.93
C PRO A 105 -12.19 2.54 13.28
N ASN A 106 -11.44 3.19 12.38
CA ASN A 106 -10.22 2.57 11.87
C ASN A 106 -9.30 2.23 13.06
N PRO A 107 -9.00 0.95 13.31
CA PRO A 107 -8.21 0.57 14.47
C PRO A 107 -6.73 0.93 14.32
N TRP A 108 -6.28 1.33 13.14
CA TRP A 108 -4.90 1.66 12.85
C TRP A 108 -4.58 3.10 13.23
N VAL A 109 -3.65 3.28 14.14
CA VAL A 109 -3.18 4.59 14.62
C VAL A 109 -1.73 4.76 14.25
N SER A 110 -1.39 5.88 13.58
CA SER A 110 -0.02 6.21 13.21
C SER A 110 0.85 6.40 14.46
N LEU A 111 2.01 5.76 14.44
CA LEU A 111 3.07 5.97 15.42
C LEU A 111 4.12 6.98 14.92
N GLY A 112 4.08 7.36 13.65
CA GLY A 112 5.08 8.19 12.98
C GLY A 112 6.00 7.37 12.07
N ASN A 113 7.12 7.97 11.63
CA ASN A 113 8.07 7.28 10.77
C ASN A 113 9.07 6.45 11.58
N CYS A 114 9.17 5.15 11.27
CA CYS A 114 10.22 4.26 11.77
C CYS A 114 11.42 4.21 10.81
N GLY A 115 12.55 3.73 11.29
CA GLY A 115 13.68 3.34 10.44
C GLY A 115 13.41 1.95 9.84
N TYR A 116 13.29 1.88 8.53
CA TYR A 116 13.12 0.61 7.81
C TYR A 116 14.40 0.23 7.07
N THR A 117 14.94 -0.96 7.34
CA THR A 117 16.12 -1.52 6.65
C THR A 117 15.65 -2.67 5.75
N ASP A 118 15.90 -2.55 4.46
CA ASP A 118 15.35 -3.42 3.44
C ASP A 118 16.32 -4.50 2.96
N ASP A 119 16.64 -5.45 3.82
CA ASP A 119 17.31 -6.71 3.41
C ASP A 119 16.30 -7.69 2.78
N PHE A 120 15.38 -7.19 1.98
CA PHE A 120 14.34 -7.97 1.31
C PHE A 120 14.35 -7.72 -0.18
N VAL A 121 13.69 -6.67 -0.69
CA VAL A 121 13.72 -6.34 -2.11
C VAL A 121 15.09 -5.81 -2.50
N PHE A 122 15.68 -4.91 -1.70
CA PHE A 122 16.94 -4.28 -2.04
C PHE A 122 18.05 -5.31 -2.29
N THR A 123 18.31 -6.20 -1.37
CA THR A 123 19.36 -7.21 -1.50
C THR A 123 19.06 -8.33 -2.49
N SER A 124 17.81 -8.43 -2.94
CA SER A 124 17.39 -9.42 -3.92
C SER A 124 17.54 -8.94 -5.36
N TYR A 125 17.48 -7.62 -5.57
CA TYR A 125 17.52 -7.01 -6.90
C TYR A 125 18.75 -6.12 -7.16
N PHE A 126 19.48 -5.71 -6.11
CA PHE A 126 20.66 -4.87 -6.24
C PHE A 126 21.90 -5.59 -5.71
N GLU A 127 23.05 -5.30 -6.32
CA GLU A 127 24.31 -5.86 -5.87
C GLU A 127 24.69 -5.28 -4.49
N THR A 128 24.95 -6.16 -3.54
CA THR A 128 25.39 -5.83 -2.19
C THR A 128 26.51 -6.76 -1.79
N GLU A 129 27.54 -6.25 -1.12
CA GLU A 129 28.68 -7.06 -0.63
C GLU A 129 28.52 -7.42 0.85
N SER A 130 27.79 -6.60 1.59
CA SER A 130 27.64 -6.75 3.05
C SER A 130 26.29 -6.21 3.57
N ALA A 131 26.02 -6.44 4.84
CA ALA A 131 24.85 -5.88 5.52
C ALA A 131 24.89 -4.34 5.59
N ASP A 132 26.07 -3.73 5.51
CA ASP A 132 26.23 -2.26 5.56
C ASP A 132 25.77 -1.57 4.27
N ASP A 133 25.66 -2.34 3.18
CA ASP A 133 25.19 -1.84 1.87
C ASP A 133 23.65 -1.83 1.77
N VAL A 134 22.96 -2.40 2.77
CA VAL A 134 21.50 -2.54 2.73
C VAL A 134 20.82 -1.18 2.88
N ALA A 135 19.90 -0.87 1.98
CA ALA A 135 19.16 0.38 2.01
C ALA A 135 18.34 0.52 3.30
N SER A 136 18.38 1.73 3.88
CA SER A 136 17.55 2.10 5.02
C SER A 136 16.88 3.44 4.76
N TYR A 137 15.57 3.51 5.00
CA TYR A 137 14.77 4.71 4.75
C TYR A 137 13.59 4.81 5.74
N PRO A 138 13.04 6.03 5.94
CA PRO A 138 11.89 6.21 6.82
C PRO A 138 10.63 5.67 6.17
N VAL A 139 9.80 4.94 6.95
CA VAL A 139 8.48 4.46 6.55
C VAL A 139 7.49 4.77 7.66
N GLU A 140 6.31 5.27 7.32
CA GLU A 140 5.27 5.48 8.30
C GLU A 140 4.72 4.14 8.79
N ILE A 141 4.66 3.99 10.13
CA ILE A 141 4.18 2.79 10.79
C ILE A 141 2.94 3.07 11.62
N TYR A 142 2.01 2.14 11.60
CA TYR A 142 0.76 2.15 12.36
C TYR A 142 0.69 0.96 13.28
N GLU A 143 0.00 1.12 14.42
CA GLU A 143 -0.37 0.02 15.30
C GLU A 143 -1.89 -0.15 15.32
N ASN A 144 -2.36 -1.40 15.33
CA ASN A 144 -3.76 -1.72 15.51
C ASN A 144 -4.13 -1.66 17.00
N LYS A 145 -5.02 -0.72 17.38
CA LYS A 145 -5.44 -0.53 18.78
C LYS A 145 -6.39 -1.61 19.30
N GLU A 146 -7.05 -2.35 18.42
CA GLU A 146 -7.89 -3.50 18.81
C GLU A 146 -7.06 -4.78 18.97
N GLN A 147 -5.88 -4.84 18.33
CA GLN A 147 -4.93 -5.95 18.38
C GLN A 147 -3.51 -5.42 18.61
N PRO A 148 -3.15 -5.04 19.85
CA PRO A 148 -1.81 -4.53 20.15
C PRO A 148 -0.73 -5.54 19.72
N GLY A 149 0.33 -5.03 19.09
CA GLY A 149 1.36 -5.86 18.48
C GLY A 149 1.12 -6.21 17.02
N MET A 150 -0.05 -5.88 16.46
CA MET A 150 -0.22 -5.84 15.01
C MET A 150 0.27 -4.49 14.49
N PHE A 151 1.28 -4.52 13.62
CA PHE A 151 1.83 -3.31 12.98
C PHE A 151 1.57 -3.31 11.49
N ARG A 152 1.60 -2.13 10.89
CA ARG A 152 1.43 -1.92 9.45
C ARG A 152 2.38 -0.85 8.95
N LEU A 153 3.26 -1.19 8.03
CA LEU A 153 4.05 -0.24 7.27
C LEU A 153 3.21 0.34 6.13
N GLN A 154 3.22 1.66 6.00
CA GLN A 154 2.47 2.36 4.96
C GLN A 154 3.27 2.34 3.66
N ASN A 155 2.81 1.52 2.71
CA ASN A 155 3.30 1.49 1.33
C ASN A 155 4.84 1.56 1.19
N PRO A 156 5.60 0.68 1.89
CA PRO A 156 7.06 0.78 2.00
C PRO A 156 7.78 0.63 0.65
N TYR A 157 7.12 0.06 -0.33
CA TYR A 157 7.62 -0.20 -1.69
C TYR A 157 6.89 0.61 -2.76
N GLY A 158 6.11 1.62 -2.37
CA GLY A 158 5.34 2.47 -3.28
C GLY A 158 6.19 3.52 -4.00
N PRO A 159 5.57 4.30 -4.90
CA PRO A 159 6.27 5.29 -5.71
C PRO A 159 6.91 6.43 -4.90
N GLU A 160 6.47 6.65 -3.66
CA GLU A 160 7.06 7.65 -2.74
C GLU A 160 8.22 7.07 -1.90
N SER A 161 8.54 5.79 -2.06
CA SER A 161 9.66 5.12 -1.39
C SER A 161 10.95 5.26 -2.19
N PHE A 162 12.03 4.63 -1.68
CA PHE A 162 13.29 4.48 -2.43
C PHE A 162 13.07 3.98 -3.87
N TYR A 163 12.11 3.10 -4.09
CA TYR A 163 11.87 2.46 -5.39
C TYR A 163 11.25 3.39 -6.43
N GLY A 164 10.68 4.53 -6.04
CA GLY A 164 10.21 5.56 -6.98
C GLY A 164 11.30 6.16 -7.85
N GLU A 165 12.57 6.08 -7.41
CA GLU A 165 13.74 6.54 -8.15
C GLU A 165 14.38 5.42 -9.02
N VAL A 166 13.84 4.18 -8.97
CA VAL A 166 14.40 3.03 -9.71
C VAL A 166 13.83 3.00 -11.11
N GLU A 167 14.72 3.07 -12.11
CA GLU A 167 14.33 3.00 -13.51
C GLU A 167 13.68 1.65 -13.84
N GLY A 168 12.50 1.69 -14.47
CA GLY A 168 11.76 0.49 -14.84
C GLY A 168 10.90 -0.11 -13.72
N ALA A 169 10.89 0.46 -12.53
CA ALA A 169 9.95 0.06 -11.49
C ALA A 169 8.51 0.36 -11.90
N VAL A 170 7.63 -0.60 -11.72
CA VAL A 170 6.19 -0.48 -11.96
C VAL A 170 5.46 -0.66 -10.63
N PHE A 171 4.48 0.19 -10.39
CA PHE A 171 3.71 0.17 -9.14
C PHE A 171 2.25 -0.16 -9.45
N ALA A 172 1.70 -1.10 -8.70
CA ALA A 172 0.28 -1.40 -8.76
C ALA A 172 -0.54 -0.24 -8.15
N ASP A 173 -1.76 -0.08 -8.62
CA ASP A 173 -2.68 0.93 -8.11
C ASP A 173 -3.06 0.66 -6.65
N GLY A 174 -3.16 1.73 -5.86
CA GLY A 174 -3.60 1.68 -4.47
C GLY A 174 -2.47 1.70 -3.45
N ASN A 175 -2.81 1.34 -2.21
CA ASN A 175 -1.86 1.27 -1.10
C ASN A 175 -1.52 -0.20 -0.80
N HIS A 176 -0.26 -0.55 -0.95
CA HIS A 176 0.26 -1.87 -0.64
C HIS A 176 1.00 -1.83 0.71
N ASN A 177 0.20 -1.85 1.76
CA ASN A 177 0.72 -1.83 3.13
C ASN A 177 1.21 -3.22 3.53
N ILE A 178 2.27 -3.28 4.31
CA ILE A 178 2.77 -4.54 4.86
C ILE A 178 2.34 -4.66 6.32
N VAL A 179 1.52 -5.65 6.59
CA VAL A 179 1.03 -5.98 7.94
C VAL A 179 1.96 -7.02 8.57
N ILE A 180 2.40 -6.75 9.79
CA ILE A 180 3.28 -7.60 10.58
C ILE A 180 2.55 -8.02 11.84
N ASN A 181 2.45 -9.31 12.09
CA ASN A 181 1.93 -9.84 13.33
C ASN A 181 3.06 -10.04 14.35
N ALA A 182 3.12 -9.18 15.34
CA ALA A 182 4.02 -9.23 16.48
C ALA A 182 3.25 -9.29 17.82
N THR A 183 2.03 -9.83 17.80
CA THR A 183 1.20 -10.05 19.01
C THR A 183 1.88 -11.00 19.98
N ASP A 184 2.66 -11.96 19.47
CA ASP A 184 3.67 -12.69 20.25
C ASP A 184 5.06 -12.12 19.89
N PRO A 185 5.76 -11.47 20.84
CA PRO A 185 7.04 -10.83 20.58
C PRO A 185 8.17 -11.79 20.16
N GLU A 186 8.04 -13.08 20.44
CA GLU A 186 8.99 -14.13 20.03
C GLU A 186 8.50 -14.96 18.85
N GLY A 187 7.26 -14.67 18.40
CA GLY A 187 6.57 -15.36 17.33
C GLY A 187 6.16 -14.44 16.18
N VAL A 188 6.98 -13.45 15.82
CA VAL A 188 6.64 -12.46 14.78
C VAL A 188 6.61 -13.12 13.40
N TYR A 189 5.56 -12.83 12.63
CA TYR A 189 5.43 -13.31 11.27
C TYR A 189 4.74 -12.30 10.34
N ILE A 190 4.89 -12.53 9.05
CA ILE A 190 4.23 -11.80 7.96
C ILE A 190 3.53 -12.85 7.11
N GLU A 191 2.22 -12.72 6.94
CA GLU A 191 1.44 -13.51 5.97
C GLU A 191 1.79 -13.09 4.55
N LEU A 192 1.40 -13.89 3.55
CA LEU A 192 1.62 -13.55 2.15
C LEU A 192 0.88 -12.26 1.78
N GLN A 193 1.62 -11.26 1.34
CA GLN A 193 1.10 -9.96 0.95
C GLN A 193 1.79 -9.45 -0.32
N SER A 194 1.06 -8.67 -1.12
CA SER A 194 1.63 -7.91 -2.24
C SER A 194 2.39 -6.69 -1.74
N THR A 195 3.54 -6.41 -2.31
CA THR A 195 4.25 -5.16 -2.13
C THR A 195 3.78 -4.05 -3.08
N GLY A 196 3.02 -4.39 -4.11
CA GLY A 196 2.63 -3.50 -5.20
C GLY A 196 3.76 -3.12 -6.14
N LEU A 197 4.97 -3.63 -5.93
CA LEU A 197 6.15 -3.34 -6.73
C LEU A 197 6.44 -4.47 -7.72
N ASP A 198 6.72 -4.13 -8.97
CA ASP A 198 7.26 -5.01 -9.99
C ASP A 198 8.57 -4.40 -10.54
N LEU A 199 9.64 -5.18 -10.53
CA LEU A 199 10.95 -4.80 -11.06
C LEU A 199 11.30 -5.57 -12.35
N GLY A 200 10.27 -5.98 -13.12
CA GLY A 200 10.39 -6.53 -14.47
C GLY A 200 10.17 -8.03 -14.61
N ASP A 201 9.93 -8.75 -13.53
CA ASP A 201 9.64 -10.19 -13.58
C ASP A 201 8.17 -10.50 -13.29
N ALA A 202 7.64 -9.94 -12.22
CA ALA A 202 6.26 -10.01 -11.75
C ALA A 202 6.12 -9.14 -10.50
N GLU A 203 4.90 -8.85 -10.10
CA GLU A 203 4.62 -8.21 -8.81
C GLU A 203 5.23 -9.01 -7.66
N ILE A 204 5.99 -8.30 -6.82
CA ILE A 204 6.73 -8.88 -5.70
C ILE A 204 5.78 -9.09 -4.52
N GLY A 205 5.69 -10.32 -4.04
CA GLY A 205 5.04 -10.66 -2.77
C GLY A 205 6.06 -10.81 -1.66
N ILE A 206 5.68 -10.39 -0.44
CA ILE A 206 6.42 -10.64 0.79
C ILE A 206 5.75 -11.76 1.60
N TYR A 207 6.55 -12.65 2.13
CA TYR A 207 6.12 -13.74 2.99
C TYR A 207 7.21 -14.07 4.01
N SER A 208 6.86 -14.25 5.27
CA SER A 208 7.83 -14.83 6.21
C SER A 208 7.76 -16.37 6.17
N MET A 209 8.89 -17.03 6.42
CA MET A 209 8.91 -18.49 6.55
C MET A 209 8.02 -18.96 7.70
N ALA A 210 7.89 -18.15 8.75
CA ALA A 210 6.95 -18.42 9.83
C ALA A 210 5.49 -18.40 9.33
N GLY A 211 5.08 -17.36 8.58
CA GLY A 211 3.74 -17.29 7.96
C GLY A 211 3.49 -18.48 7.03
N TYR A 212 4.47 -18.83 6.20
CA TYR A 212 4.38 -20.00 5.32
C TYR A 212 4.09 -21.30 6.08
N TYR A 213 4.81 -21.57 7.17
CA TYR A 213 4.59 -22.78 7.96
C TYR A 213 3.25 -22.77 8.71
N LEU A 214 2.78 -21.61 9.14
CA LEU A 214 1.44 -21.47 9.73
C LEU A 214 0.34 -21.80 8.71
N ASP A 215 0.47 -21.34 7.47
CA ASP A 215 -0.47 -21.66 6.37
C ASP A 215 -0.42 -23.14 5.97
N GLU A 216 0.72 -23.81 6.17
CA GLU A 216 0.86 -25.26 6.03
C GLU A 216 0.28 -26.05 7.23
N GLY A 217 -0.34 -25.34 8.19
CA GLY A 217 -1.01 -25.95 9.33
C GLY A 217 -0.13 -26.26 10.54
N LYS A 218 1.10 -25.71 10.59
CA LYS A 218 1.92 -25.76 11.80
C LYS A 218 1.39 -24.82 12.86
N THR A 219 1.59 -25.17 14.11
CA THR A 219 1.31 -24.25 15.24
C THR A 219 2.44 -23.23 15.39
N LEU A 220 2.12 -22.07 15.99
CA LEU A 220 3.11 -21.03 16.24
C LEU A 220 4.29 -21.57 17.10
N GLU A 221 4.02 -22.42 18.07
CA GLU A 221 5.06 -23.02 18.91
C GLU A 221 6.02 -23.93 18.09
N GLU A 222 5.50 -24.73 17.14
CA GLU A 222 6.35 -25.52 16.24
C GLU A 222 7.23 -24.62 15.36
N VAL A 223 6.67 -23.50 14.91
CA VAL A 223 7.38 -22.54 14.04
C VAL A 223 8.44 -21.78 14.83
N LYS A 224 8.18 -21.43 16.10
CA LYS A 224 9.18 -20.84 17.02
C LYS A 224 10.35 -21.80 17.25
N VAL A 225 10.05 -23.07 17.50
CA VAL A 225 11.10 -24.12 17.67
C VAL A 225 11.95 -24.27 16.40
N ALA A 226 11.34 -24.09 15.21
CA ALA A 226 12.08 -24.10 13.95
C ALA A 226 13.01 -22.89 13.77
N GLY A 227 12.90 -21.86 14.61
CA GLY A 227 13.78 -20.68 14.61
C GLY A 227 13.61 -19.75 13.41
N VAL A 228 12.43 -19.75 12.79
CA VAL A 228 12.13 -18.93 11.59
C VAL A 228 11.21 -17.74 11.88
N CYS A 229 10.73 -17.60 13.11
CA CYS A 229 9.99 -16.43 13.55
C CYS A 229 10.89 -15.21 13.65
N GLY A 230 10.32 -14.05 13.34
CA GLY A 230 10.90 -12.78 13.75
C GLY A 230 10.73 -12.54 15.25
N THR A 231 11.34 -11.46 15.73
CA THR A 231 11.22 -11.00 17.12
C THR A 231 10.87 -9.54 17.19
N TYR A 232 10.08 -9.16 18.21
CA TYR A 232 9.81 -7.78 18.58
C TYR A 232 10.38 -7.50 19.96
N LYS A 233 11.48 -6.75 20.01
CA LYS A 233 12.19 -6.47 21.26
C LYS A 233 12.76 -5.05 21.26
N ASN A 234 12.59 -4.32 22.36
CA ASN A 234 13.10 -2.95 22.51
C ASN A 234 12.63 -2.00 21.38
N ASN A 235 11.36 -2.10 20.97
CA ASN A 235 10.77 -1.37 19.85
C ASN A 235 11.43 -1.63 18.49
N ILE A 236 12.06 -2.78 18.32
CA ILE A 236 12.67 -3.22 17.07
C ILE A 236 12.07 -4.57 16.66
N ILE A 237 11.62 -4.66 15.42
CA ILE A 237 11.22 -5.91 14.78
C ILE A 237 12.34 -6.36 13.86
N THR A 238 12.74 -7.64 13.99
CA THR A 238 13.75 -8.26 13.12
C THR A 238 13.34 -9.67 12.75
N PHE A 239 13.88 -10.18 11.64
CA PHE A 239 13.76 -11.58 11.25
C PHE A 239 15.14 -12.23 11.16
N PRO A 240 15.26 -13.54 11.47
CA PRO A 240 16.49 -14.28 11.23
C PRO A 240 16.90 -14.24 9.77
N LYS A 241 18.17 -14.46 9.52
CA LYS A 241 18.70 -14.62 8.15
C LYS A 241 17.88 -15.66 7.40
N GLU A 242 17.49 -15.33 6.15
CA GLU A 242 16.71 -16.18 5.24
C GLU A 242 15.30 -16.56 5.76
N ALA A 243 14.79 -15.87 6.77
CA ALA A 243 13.45 -16.10 7.31
C ALA A 243 12.34 -15.31 6.58
N LEU A 244 12.70 -14.49 5.58
CA LEU A 244 11.77 -13.87 4.65
C LEU A 244 11.89 -14.50 3.27
N ALA A 245 10.84 -14.41 2.48
CA ALA A 245 10.80 -14.93 1.14
C ALA A 245 10.13 -13.94 0.17
N ILE A 246 10.76 -13.73 -0.97
CA ILE A 246 10.16 -13.08 -2.14
C ILE A 246 9.29 -14.10 -2.87
N VAL A 247 8.07 -13.69 -3.22
CA VAL A 247 7.14 -14.48 -4.02
C VAL A 247 6.93 -13.79 -5.36
N LEU A 248 7.21 -14.51 -6.44
CA LEU A 248 7.04 -14.05 -7.82
C LEU A 248 6.15 -15.06 -8.56
N GLY A 249 4.88 -14.74 -8.73
CA GLY A 249 3.89 -15.67 -9.23
C GLY A 249 3.81 -16.95 -8.38
N GLU A 250 4.14 -18.11 -8.96
CA GLU A 250 4.12 -19.39 -8.24
C GLU A 250 5.47 -19.78 -7.60
N LYS A 251 6.47 -18.92 -7.67
CA LYS A 251 7.83 -19.20 -7.19
C LYS A 251 8.12 -18.42 -5.90
N MET A 252 8.84 -19.06 -5.00
CA MET A 252 9.28 -18.47 -3.76
C MET A 252 10.81 -18.56 -3.62
N TYR A 253 11.45 -17.45 -3.24
CA TYR A 253 12.89 -17.33 -3.08
C TYR A 253 13.21 -16.78 -1.70
N LYS A 254 14.24 -17.31 -1.05
CA LYS A 254 14.69 -16.80 0.23
C LYS A 254 15.23 -15.38 0.07
N ALA A 255 14.86 -14.49 0.98
CA ALA A 255 15.35 -13.13 1.12
C ALA A 255 15.87 -12.89 2.55
N ASN A 256 16.22 -11.65 2.88
CA ASN A 256 16.88 -11.31 4.14
C ASN A 256 18.21 -12.06 4.29
N ILE A 257 19.02 -11.97 3.24
CA ILE A 257 20.24 -12.79 3.11
C ILE A 257 21.35 -12.42 4.07
N TYR A 258 21.32 -11.21 4.64
CA TYR A 258 22.24 -10.77 5.70
C TYR A 258 21.62 -10.86 7.09
N GLY A 259 20.30 -11.07 7.21
CA GLY A 259 19.57 -10.98 8.47
C GLY A 259 19.47 -9.54 8.98
N ALA A 260 19.56 -8.58 8.07
CA ALA A 260 19.58 -7.15 8.38
C ALA A 260 18.20 -6.49 8.28
N TRP A 261 17.18 -7.21 7.79
CA TRP A 261 15.82 -6.66 7.70
C TRP A 261 15.32 -6.23 9.09
N LYS A 262 14.89 -4.99 9.17
CA LYS A 262 14.59 -4.39 10.47
C LYS A 262 13.58 -3.25 10.36
N ILE A 263 12.68 -3.19 11.34
CA ILE A 263 11.84 -2.02 11.64
C ILE A 263 12.29 -1.48 12.99
N ASP A 264 12.85 -0.27 13.01
CA ASP A 264 13.35 0.39 14.22
C ASP A 264 12.42 1.54 14.61
N MET A 265 11.54 1.28 15.58
CA MET A 265 10.59 2.27 16.09
C MET A 265 11.21 3.23 17.12
N ASN A 266 12.46 3.03 17.55
CA ASN A 266 13.17 3.99 18.39
C ASN A 266 13.55 5.25 17.60
N ALA A 267 13.60 5.14 16.28
CA ALA A 267 13.83 6.23 15.34
C ALA A 267 12.55 7.02 15.01
N LEU A 268 11.43 6.81 15.73
CA LEU A 268 10.16 7.49 15.45
C LEU A 268 10.33 9.00 15.49
N GLN A 269 10.29 9.61 14.32
CA GLN A 269 10.20 11.06 14.21
C GLN A 269 8.72 11.43 14.30
N LYS A 270 8.36 12.22 15.32
CA LYS A 270 7.06 12.88 15.33
C LYS A 270 6.97 13.69 14.05
N THR A 271 5.91 13.48 13.29
CA THR A 271 5.62 14.15 12.03
C THR A 271 5.41 15.66 12.23
N ASN A 272 6.49 16.37 12.53
CA ASN A 272 6.61 17.74 12.10
C ASN A 272 7.21 17.65 10.69
N ARG A 273 6.46 18.10 9.69
CA ARG A 273 6.86 18.24 8.29
C ARG A 273 8.18 19.00 8.14
N SER A 274 9.26 18.41 8.55
CA SER A 274 10.59 18.71 8.07
C SER A 274 11.07 17.42 7.45
N VAL A 275 11.03 17.38 6.13
CA VAL A 275 11.82 16.45 5.33
C VAL A 275 13.23 16.59 5.88
N SER A 276 13.62 15.70 6.81
CA SER A 276 15.03 15.54 7.10
C SER A 276 15.60 15.05 5.78
N THR A 277 16.42 15.86 5.18
CA THR A 277 17.17 15.52 3.97
C THR A 277 17.94 14.24 4.26
N PHE A 278 17.30 13.11 3.98
CA PHE A 278 18.00 11.87 3.77
C PHE A 278 18.99 12.19 2.64
N ASN A 279 20.28 12.00 2.88
CA ASN A 279 21.29 12.42 1.94
C ASN A 279 21.35 11.41 0.78
N TRP A 280 20.37 11.49 -0.10
CA TRP A 280 20.28 10.72 -1.36
C TRP A 280 21.58 10.74 -2.15
N ASN A 281 22.36 11.86 -2.06
CA ASN A 281 23.66 11.96 -2.73
C ASN A 281 24.71 11.01 -2.15
N SER A 282 24.59 10.56 -0.91
CA SER A 282 25.52 9.58 -0.35
C SER A 282 25.15 8.16 -0.77
N LEU A 283 23.85 7.84 -0.91
CA LEU A 283 23.41 6.56 -1.43
C LEU A 283 23.66 6.46 -2.94
N GLN A 284 23.33 7.49 -3.71
CA GLN A 284 23.67 7.53 -5.14
C GLN A 284 25.16 7.36 -5.38
N LYS A 285 26.03 7.90 -4.52
CA LYS A 285 27.47 7.70 -4.66
C LYS A 285 27.94 6.29 -4.32
N SER A 286 27.30 5.60 -3.39
CA SER A 286 27.67 4.22 -3.02
C SER A 286 27.06 3.18 -3.96
N VAL A 287 25.83 3.39 -4.43
CA VAL A 287 25.10 2.46 -5.31
C VAL A 287 25.42 2.70 -6.79
N PHE A 288 25.68 3.95 -7.21
CA PHE A 288 25.88 4.31 -8.61
C PHE A 288 27.33 4.65 -8.97
N ALA A 289 28.28 4.68 -8.03
CA ALA A 289 29.66 5.07 -8.30
C ALA A 289 30.50 4.00 -9.03
N GLY A 290 29.94 2.86 -9.35
CA GLY A 290 30.71 1.77 -9.98
C GLY A 290 30.06 1.02 -11.12
N ASN A 291 28.77 1.04 -11.30
CA ASN A 291 28.12 0.24 -12.37
C ASN A 291 26.99 1.01 -13.04
N SER A 292 26.96 0.98 -14.37
CA SER A 292 25.80 1.36 -15.15
C SER A 292 24.58 0.57 -14.64
N LEU A 293 23.45 1.26 -14.46
CA LEU A 293 22.14 0.66 -14.27
C LEU A 293 22.01 -0.52 -15.25
N MET A 294 21.91 -1.73 -14.72
CA MET A 294 21.66 -2.90 -15.56
C MET A 294 20.28 -2.76 -16.16
N SER A 295 20.15 -3.05 -17.44
CA SER A 295 18.84 -3.08 -18.10
C SER A 295 17.99 -4.21 -17.49
N VAL A 296 16.66 -3.98 -17.40
CA VAL A 296 15.66 -4.92 -16.87
C VAL A 296 15.86 -6.40 -17.31
N PRO A 297 16.33 -6.71 -18.53
CA PRO A 297 16.64 -8.08 -18.94
C PRO A 297 17.74 -8.77 -18.13
N ASP A 298 18.65 -8.03 -17.53
CA ASP A 298 19.79 -8.58 -16.80
C ASP A 298 19.46 -8.95 -15.35
N TYR A 299 18.32 -8.45 -14.82
CA TYR A 299 17.80 -8.87 -13.50
C TYR A 299 17.55 -10.37 -13.38
N ARG A 300 17.24 -11.05 -14.49
CA ARG A 300 17.07 -12.51 -14.51
C ARG A 300 18.35 -13.27 -14.18
N ILE A 301 19.48 -12.60 -14.31
CA ILE A 301 20.82 -13.18 -14.08
C ILE A 301 21.39 -12.70 -12.75
N MET A 302 20.96 -11.56 -12.26
CA MET A 302 21.22 -11.21 -10.86
C MET A 302 20.48 -12.21 -10.02
N HIS A 303 21.18 -13.30 -9.78
CA HIS A 303 20.71 -14.30 -8.85
C HIS A 303 20.13 -13.56 -7.66
N VAL A 304 18.82 -13.71 -7.47
CA VAL A 304 18.29 -13.64 -6.12
C VAL A 304 19.28 -14.48 -5.33
N ARG A 305 20.20 -13.87 -4.61
CA ARG A 305 21.23 -14.58 -3.83
C ARG A 305 20.58 -15.43 -2.73
N GLY A 306 19.24 -15.31 -2.56
CA GLY A 306 18.45 -16.29 -1.86
C GLY A 306 18.57 -17.62 -2.59
N GLN A 307 19.09 -18.62 -1.90
CA GLN A 307 19.00 -19.99 -2.40
C GLN A 307 17.53 -20.26 -2.75
N LYS A 308 17.25 -20.83 -3.94
CA LYS A 308 15.93 -21.37 -4.25
C LYS A 308 15.48 -22.18 -3.05
N VAL A 309 14.37 -21.80 -2.44
CA VAL A 309 13.67 -22.72 -1.56
C VAL A 309 13.43 -23.97 -2.40
N ASP A 310 13.86 -25.10 -1.91
CA ASP A 310 13.89 -26.40 -2.59
C ASP A 310 12.76 -26.52 -3.61
N THR A 311 13.10 -26.71 -4.88
CA THR A 311 12.17 -26.68 -6.01
C THR A 311 11.01 -27.69 -5.89
N GLN A 312 11.04 -28.58 -4.92
CA GLN A 312 9.94 -29.48 -4.57
C GLN A 312 8.84 -28.79 -3.73
N ARG A 313 9.05 -27.54 -3.31
CA ARG A 313 8.09 -26.76 -2.52
C ARG A 313 7.61 -25.53 -3.29
N VAL A 314 7.16 -25.73 -4.50
CA VAL A 314 6.39 -24.71 -5.23
C VAL A 314 5.05 -24.58 -4.54
N VAL A 315 4.91 -23.55 -3.71
CA VAL A 315 3.62 -23.17 -3.16
C VAL A 315 2.77 -22.65 -4.32
N LYS A 316 1.62 -23.26 -4.57
CA LYS A 316 0.61 -22.61 -5.41
C LYS A 316 0.08 -21.41 -4.61
N VAL A 317 0.60 -20.24 -4.93
CA VAL A 317 0.08 -18.98 -4.41
C VAL A 317 -1.37 -18.86 -4.88
N ARG A 318 -2.32 -19.11 -3.97
CA ARG A 318 -3.72 -18.82 -4.23
C ARG A 318 -3.86 -17.31 -4.20
N ASN A 319 -4.26 -16.75 -5.33
CA ASN A 319 -4.60 -15.34 -5.60
C ASN A 319 -4.45 -14.41 -4.40
N PHE A 320 -3.60 -13.39 -4.52
CA PHE A 320 -3.53 -12.28 -3.57
C PHE A 320 -4.96 -11.84 -3.21
N LYS A 321 -5.30 -11.83 -1.94
CA LYS A 321 -6.50 -11.16 -1.46
C LYS A 321 -6.14 -9.68 -1.31
N TYR A 322 -6.67 -8.87 -2.20
CA TYR A 322 -6.61 -7.41 -2.12
C TYR A 322 -7.46 -6.90 -0.95
#